data_b76f0009301ba1b283c1afe55ad909ef
#
_entry.id   b76f0009301ba1b283c1afe55ad909ef
#
_cell.length_a   1.000
_cell.length_b   1.000
_cell.length_c   1.000
_cell.angle_alpha   90.00
_cell.angle_beta   90.00
_cell.angle_gamma   90.00
#
_symmetry.space_group_name_H-M   'P 1'
#
loop_
_entity.id
_entity.type
_entity.pdbx_description
1 polymer ?
#
loop_
_entity_poly.entity_id
_entity_poly.type
_entity_poly.pdbx_seq_one_letter_code
_entity_poly.pdbx_strand_id
1 'polypeptide(L)'
;MSNSRDESEKRFWNNYLALLAEHQIKSDTYSGYVQHCEQFIRTYTEIRLKHHTQTTVTEYLSSLLQQPHRQPWQKAQAFDALKFLFLSIRSPLVHQIDWEYWKMSSKELEHNHATVARNNYPVKKQDDNLPVK
;
A
#
# COMPACT_ATOMS: atom_id res chain seq x y z
N MET A 1 -15.25 26.15 -19.01
CA MET A 1 -16.38 25.46 -18.49
C MET A 1 -15.98 24.14 -17.81
N SER A 2 -16.35 24.05 -16.57
CA SER A 2 -16.06 22.84 -15.84
C SER A 2 -16.91 21.70 -16.38
N ASN A 3 -16.34 20.52 -16.52
CA ASN A 3 -17.11 19.39 -16.99
C ASN A 3 -17.37 18.43 -15.83
N SER A 4 -18.30 17.52 -16.06
CA SER A 4 -18.71 16.59 -15.01
C SER A 4 -17.56 15.67 -14.59
N ARG A 5 -16.59 15.47 -15.47
CA ARG A 5 -15.44 14.63 -15.16
C ARG A 5 -14.60 15.26 -14.06
N ASP A 6 -14.31 16.58 -14.20
CA ASP A 6 -13.52 17.26 -13.18
C ASP A 6 -14.23 17.26 -11.84
N GLU A 7 -15.54 17.45 -11.86
CA GLU A 7 -16.29 17.46 -10.63
C GLU A 7 -16.39 16.07 -10.00
N SER A 8 -16.48 15.05 -10.83
CA SER A 8 -16.47 13.67 -10.33
C SER A 8 -15.14 13.35 -9.69
N GLU A 9 -14.04 13.80 -10.29
CA GLU A 9 -12.72 13.59 -9.72
C GLU A 9 -12.57 14.29 -8.39
N LYS A 10 -13.03 15.53 -8.31
CA LYS A 10 -12.98 16.26 -7.05
C LYS A 10 -13.77 15.54 -5.97
N ARG A 11 -14.97 15.09 -6.31
CA ARG A 11 -15.82 14.38 -5.37
C ARG A 11 -15.17 13.11 -4.89
N PHE A 12 -14.54 12.39 -5.81
CA PHE A 12 -13.84 11.16 -5.48
C PHE A 12 -12.73 11.41 -4.45
N TRP A 13 -11.88 12.39 -4.72
CA TRP A 13 -10.78 12.68 -3.79
C TRP A 13 -11.28 13.26 -2.47
N ASN A 14 -12.33 14.08 -2.51
CA ASN A 14 -12.91 14.58 -1.27
C ASN A 14 -13.44 13.44 -0.41
N ASN A 15 -14.07 12.47 -1.02
CA ASN A 15 -14.53 11.28 -0.30
C ASN A 15 -13.36 10.49 0.27
N TYR A 16 -12.30 10.37 -0.50
CA TYR A 16 -11.12 9.66 -0.04
C TYR A 16 -10.51 10.37 1.17
N LEU A 17 -10.34 11.67 1.09
CA LEU A 17 -9.77 12.44 2.19
C LEU A 17 -10.65 12.39 3.43
N ALA A 18 -11.96 12.43 3.25
CA ALA A 18 -12.88 12.32 4.38
C ALA A 18 -12.71 10.97 5.07
N LEU A 19 -12.48 9.92 4.28
CA LEU A 19 -12.27 8.60 4.84
C LEU A 19 -10.96 8.54 5.64
N LEU A 20 -9.91 9.17 5.14
CA LEU A 20 -8.66 9.23 5.88
C LEU A 20 -8.87 9.93 7.23
N ALA A 21 -9.61 11.02 7.22
CA ALA A 21 -9.89 11.74 8.46
C ALA A 21 -10.70 10.88 9.43
N GLU A 22 -11.63 10.12 8.90
CA GLU A 22 -12.46 9.23 9.70
C GLU A 22 -11.62 8.19 10.42
N HIS A 23 -10.55 7.74 9.78
CA HIS A 23 -9.64 6.76 10.33
C HIS A 23 -8.46 7.39 11.07
N GLN A 24 -8.58 8.71 11.33
CA GLN A 24 -7.62 9.43 12.15
C GLN A 24 -6.22 9.49 11.54
N ILE A 25 -6.15 9.48 10.23
CA ILE A 25 -4.88 9.70 9.53
C ILE A 25 -4.55 11.19 9.64
N LYS A 26 -3.29 11.49 9.91
CA LYS A 26 -2.87 12.88 10.08
C LYS A 26 -2.95 13.63 8.76
N SER A 27 -3.49 14.84 8.82
CA SER A 27 -3.74 15.61 7.60
C SER A 27 -2.45 15.97 6.87
N ASP A 28 -1.34 16.10 7.57
CA ASP A 28 -0.08 16.43 6.90
C ASP A 28 0.47 15.28 6.07
N THR A 29 -0.11 14.07 6.18
CA THR A 29 0.28 12.95 5.35
C THR A 29 -0.66 12.69 4.18
N TYR A 30 -1.74 13.47 4.06
CA TYR A 30 -2.76 13.22 3.03
C TYR A 30 -2.19 13.27 1.62
N SER A 31 -1.28 14.22 1.36
CA SER A 31 -0.72 14.34 0.01
C SER A 31 0.07 13.10 -0.37
N GLY A 32 0.76 12.50 0.60
CA GLY A 32 1.48 11.26 0.34
C GLY A 32 0.53 10.12 0.01
N TYR A 33 -0.56 10.01 0.75
CA TYR A 33 -1.56 8.99 0.49
C TYR A 33 -2.15 9.14 -0.91
N VAL A 34 -2.50 10.38 -1.29
CA VAL A 34 -3.05 10.64 -2.62
C VAL A 34 -2.04 10.28 -3.70
N GLN A 35 -0.77 10.61 -3.49
CA GLN A 35 0.27 10.32 -4.47
C GLN A 35 0.42 8.82 -4.69
N HIS A 36 0.37 8.02 -3.62
CA HIS A 36 0.44 6.58 -3.77
C HIS A 36 -0.72 6.04 -4.59
N CYS A 37 -1.92 6.57 -4.33
CA CYS A 37 -3.09 6.14 -5.11
C CYS A 37 -2.98 6.55 -6.56
N GLU A 38 -2.52 7.77 -6.81
CA GLU A 38 -2.37 8.26 -8.19
C GLU A 38 -1.34 7.44 -8.94
N GLN A 39 -0.27 7.04 -8.27
CA GLN A 39 0.75 6.23 -8.93
C GLN A 39 0.19 4.86 -9.31
N PHE A 40 -0.60 4.26 -8.43
CA PHE A 40 -1.25 3.00 -8.75
C PHE A 40 -2.18 3.16 -9.95
N ILE A 41 -2.99 4.21 -9.94
CA ILE A 41 -3.94 4.44 -11.04
C ILE A 41 -3.19 4.63 -12.36
N ARG A 42 -2.08 5.36 -12.34
CA ARG A 42 -1.29 5.60 -13.54
C ARG A 42 -0.61 4.33 -14.05
N THR A 43 -0.27 3.43 -13.15
CA THR A 43 0.36 2.17 -13.55
C THR A 43 -0.61 1.31 -14.35
N TYR A 44 -1.89 1.38 -14.03
CA TYR A 44 -2.91 0.55 -14.66
C TYR A 44 -3.99 1.41 -15.30
N THR A 45 -3.58 2.27 -16.25
CA THR A 45 -4.53 3.21 -16.86
C THR A 45 -5.65 2.51 -17.59
N GLU A 46 -5.46 1.27 -18.00
CA GLU A 46 -6.46 0.56 -18.77
C GLU A 46 -7.45 -0.22 -17.90
N ILE A 47 -7.23 -0.24 -16.58
CA ILE A 47 -8.09 -0.96 -15.67
C ILE A 47 -8.77 0.04 -14.75
N ARG A 48 -10.11 0.02 -14.74
CA ARG A 48 -10.84 0.87 -13.82
C ARG A 48 -10.68 0.36 -12.39
N LEU A 49 -10.73 1.28 -11.43
CA LEU A 49 -10.51 0.88 -10.04
C LEU A 49 -11.40 -0.26 -9.59
N LYS A 50 -12.67 -0.22 -9.96
CA LYS A 50 -13.60 -1.27 -9.53
C LYS A 50 -13.40 -2.57 -10.27
N HIS A 51 -12.59 -2.59 -11.32
CA HIS A 51 -12.34 -3.81 -12.08
C HIS A 51 -11.04 -4.49 -11.71
N HIS A 52 -10.30 -3.94 -10.76
CA HIS A 52 -9.09 -4.60 -10.29
C HIS A 52 -9.43 -5.88 -9.56
N THR A 53 -8.57 -6.87 -9.70
CA THR A 53 -8.70 -8.15 -9.02
C THR A 53 -7.66 -8.26 -7.93
N GLN A 54 -7.82 -9.27 -7.09
CA GLN A 54 -6.82 -9.55 -6.08
C GLN A 54 -5.45 -9.74 -6.71
N THR A 55 -5.40 -10.40 -7.86
CA THR A 55 -4.14 -10.66 -8.55
C THR A 55 -3.45 -9.35 -8.97
N THR A 56 -4.17 -8.45 -9.64
CA THR A 56 -3.54 -7.22 -10.10
C THR A 56 -3.04 -6.37 -8.94
N VAL A 57 -3.81 -6.32 -7.86
CA VAL A 57 -3.41 -5.49 -6.72
C VAL A 57 -2.21 -6.11 -6.01
N THR A 58 -2.23 -7.42 -5.75
CA THR A 58 -1.11 -8.04 -5.06
C THR A 58 0.16 -8.03 -5.88
N GLU A 59 0.05 -8.07 -7.21
CA GLU A 59 1.23 -7.90 -8.05
C GLU A 59 1.85 -6.52 -7.86
N TYR A 60 1.03 -5.50 -7.75
CA TYR A 60 1.53 -4.16 -7.53
C TYR A 60 2.18 -4.05 -6.15
N LEU A 61 1.52 -4.61 -5.12
CA LEU A 61 2.08 -4.58 -3.77
C LEU A 61 3.43 -5.30 -3.73
N SER A 62 3.52 -6.42 -4.41
CA SER A 62 4.77 -7.17 -4.47
C SER A 62 5.87 -6.34 -5.14
N SER A 63 5.53 -5.64 -6.22
CA SER A 63 6.52 -4.80 -6.90
C SER A 63 7.00 -3.68 -5.99
N LEU A 64 6.13 -3.13 -5.17
CA LEU A 64 6.53 -2.10 -4.22
C LEU A 64 7.53 -2.64 -3.19
N LEU A 65 7.28 -3.85 -2.70
CA LEU A 65 8.19 -4.45 -1.73
C LEU A 65 9.60 -4.59 -2.29
N GLN A 66 9.72 -4.80 -3.60
CA GLN A 66 11.00 -5.06 -4.21
C GLN A 66 11.75 -3.82 -4.67
N GLN A 67 11.18 -2.64 -4.45
CA GLN A 67 11.85 -1.40 -4.83
C GLN A 67 12.89 -1.03 -3.79
N PRO A 68 14.19 -1.08 -4.14
CA PRO A 68 15.23 -0.85 -3.14
C PRO A 68 15.37 0.60 -2.71
N HIS A 69 14.89 1.53 -3.53
CA HIS A 69 15.04 2.95 -3.23
C HIS A 69 13.96 3.50 -2.29
N ARG A 70 12.94 2.71 -1.97
CA ARG A 70 11.89 3.15 -1.08
C ARG A 70 12.16 2.70 0.34
N GLN A 71 11.92 3.61 1.27
CA GLN A 71 12.03 3.26 2.68
C GLN A 71 10.86 2.37 3.10
N PRO A 72 11.06 1.49 4.09
CA PRO A 72 9.96 0.63 4.55
C PRO A 72 8.72 1.39 4.96
N TRP A 73 8.87 2.57 5.61
CA TRP A 73 7.68 3.33 6.00
C TRP A 73 6.91 3.84 4.79
N GLN A 74 7.62 4.12 3.69
CA GLN A 74 6.97 4.56 2.46
C GLN A 74 6.16 3.42 1.85
N LYS A 75 6.71 2.22 1.90
CA LYS A 75 5.97 1.05 1.40
C LYS A 75 4.73 0.79 2.24
N ALA A 76 4.87 0.84 3.57
CA ALA A 76 3.75 0.64 4.46
C ALA A 76 2.67 1.70 4.22
N GLN A 77 3.07 2.94 4.00
CA GLN A 77 2.12 4.01 3.73
C GLN A 77 1.39 3.75 2.42
N ALA A 78 2.11 3.26 1.39
CA ALA A 78 1.49 2.94 0.11
C ALA A 78 0.45 1.84 0.27
N PHE A 79 0.75 0.82 1.07
CA PHE A 79 -0.20 -0.25 1.30
C PHE A 79 -1.46 0.27 1.99
N ASP A 80 -1.29 1.11 3.01
CA ASP A 80 -2.44 1.74 3.67
C ASP A 80 -3.24 2.61 2.69
N ALA A 81 -2.53 3.38 1.88
CA ALA A 81 -3.20 4.28 0.94
C ALA A 81 -4.10 3.50 -0.01
N LEU A 82 -3.59 2.37 -0.53
CA LEU A 82 -4.38 1.55 -1.45
C LEU A 82 -5.54 0.87 -0.73
N LYS A 83 -5.33 0.43 0.50
CA LYS A 83 -6.42 -0.14 1.28
C LYS A 83 -7.57 0.86 1.39
N PHE A 84 -7.26 2.10 1.74
CA PHE A 84 -8.28 3.13 1.87
C PHE A 84 -8.88 3.49 0.51
N LEU A 85 -8.09 3.42 -0.56
CA LEU A 85 -8.61 3.66 -1.89
C LEU A 85 -9.73 2.68 -2.22
N PHE A 86 -9.47 1.40 -2.01
CA PHE A 86 -10.48 0.38 -2.30
C PHE A 86 -11.64 0.42 -1.30
N LEU A 87 -11.35 0.83 -0.06
CA LEU A 87 -12.42 1.03 0.90
C LEU A 87 -13.35 2.17 0.46
N SER A 88 -12.78 3.24 -0.09
CA SER A 88 -13.57 4.39 -0.51
C SER A 88 -14.53 4.07 -1.65
N ILE A 89 -14.20 3.10 -2.49
CA ILE A 89 -15.10 2.67 -3.56
C ILE A 89 -15.87 1.41 -3.19
N ARG A 90 -15.78 1.00 -1.93
CA ARG A 90 -16.52 -0.15 -1.40
C ARG A 90 -16.21 -1.44 -2.15
N SER A 91 -14.94 -1.61 -2.49
CA SER A 91 -14.50 -2.79 -3.20
C SER A 91 -14.37 -3.98 -2.24
N PRO A 92 -14.76 -5.19 -2.65
CA PRO A 92 -14.55 -6.37 -1.80
C PRO A 92 -13.08 -6.69 -1.59
N LEU A 93 -12.19 -6.09 -2.38
CA LEU A 93 -10.76 -6.32 -2.22
C LEU A 93 -10.26 -5.93 -0.83
N VAL A 94 -10.96 -5.00 -0.16
CA VAL A 94 -10.60 -4.62 1.20
C VAL A 94 -10.55 -5.84 2.11
N HIS A 95 -11.45 -6.79 1.89
CA HIS A 95 -11.53 -7.99 2.72
C HIS A 95 -10.82 -9.20 2.13
N GLN A 96 -10.44 -9.12 0.87
CA GLN A 96 -9.80 -10.24 0.18
C GLN A 96 -8.29 -10.18 0.26
N ILE A 97 -7.73 -9.02 0.51
CA ILE A 97 -6.29 -8.82 0.58
C ILE A 97 -5.90 -8.66 2.05
N ASP A 98 -4.86 -9.35 2.46
CA ASP A 98 -4.35 -9.25 3.83
C ASP A 98 -3.37 -8.07 3.90
N TRP A 99 -3.92 -6.88 4.09
CA TRP A 99 -3.12 -5.64 4.09
C TRP A 99 -2.08 -5.62 5.21
N GLU A 100 -2.42 -6.24 6.35
CA GLU A 100 -1.47 -6.28 7.46
C GLU A 100 -0.27 -7.15 7.11
N TYR A 101 -0.48 -8.23 6.36
CA TYR A 101 0.62 -9.05 5.90
C TYR A 101 1.62 -8.20 5.10
N TRP A 102 1.13 -7.37 4.19
CA TRP A 102 2.02 -6.56 3.36
C TRP A 102 2.75 -5.52 4.18
N LYS A 103 2.07 -4.91 5.13
CA LYS A 103 2.71 -3.91 6.00
C LYS A 103 3.79 -4.55 6.86
N MET A 104 3.51 -5.71 7.41
CA MET A 104 4.51 -6.43 8.20
C MET A 104 5.68 -6.87 7.35
N SER A 105 5.42 -7.25 6.10
CA SER A 105 6.48 -7.66 5.20
C SER A 105 7.47 -6.53 4.95
N SER A 106 6.99 -5.29 4.83
CA SER A 106 7.89 -4.17 4.63
C SER A 106 8.78 -3.95 5.85
N LYS A 107 8.23 -4.15 7.04
CA LYS A 107 9.01 -4.01 8.27
C LYS A 107 10.03 -5.13 8.42
N GLU A 108 9.64 -6.32 8.03
CA GLU A 108 10.56 -7.47 8.11
C GLU A 108 11.75 -7.29 7.20
N LEU A 109 11.52 -6.73 6.01
CA LEU A 109 12.63 -6.47 5.11
C LEU A 109 13.59 -5.47 5.69
N GLU A 110 13.07 -4.45 6.36
CA GLU A 110 13.94 -3.50 7.03
C GLU A 110 14.76 -4.17 8.12
N HIS A 111 14.10 -4.99 8.91
CA HIS A 111 14.75 -5.69 10.01
C HIS A 111 15.81 -6.66 9.47
N ASN A 112 15.46 -7.42 8.47
CA ASN A 112 16.39 -8.37 7.86
C ASN A 112 17.57 -7.65 7.24
N HIS A 113 17.32 -6.51 6.65
CA HIS A 113 18.40 -5.74 6.05
C HIS A 113 19.41 -5.32 7.11
N ALA A 114 18.91 -4.91 8.26
CA ALA A 114 19.77 -4.52 9.35
C ALA A 114 20.59 -5.69 9.86
N THR A 115 20.00 -6.89 9.91
CA THR A 115 20.71 -8.07 10.38
C THR A 115 21.63 -8.62 9.33
N VAL A 116 21.33 -8.43 8.06
CA VAL A 116 22.20 -8.90 6.99
C VAL A 116 23.57 -8.24 7.07
N ALA A 117 23.63 -7.11 7.69
CA ALA A 117 24.92 -6.47 7.86
C ALA A 117 25.91 -7.34 8.58
N ARG A 118 25.46 -8.45 9.18
CA ARG A 118 26.35 -9.42 9.81
C ARG A 118 26.11 -10.82 9.35
N ASN A 119 25.35 -11.47 8.86
CA ASN A 119 24.97 -12.82 8.31
C ASN A 119 24.66 -13.94 8.97
N ASN A 120 24.38 -14.07 9.67
CA ASN A 120 23.39 -15.01 9.82
C ASN A 120 22.72 -15.60 10.16
N TYR A 121 22.87 -15.24 10.67
CA TYR A 121 21.49 -15.91 10.85
C TYR A 121 20.90 -16.43 11.16
N PRO A 122 21.01 -16.38 11.36
CA PRO A 122 19.84 -17.05 11.44
C PRO A 122 19.30 -17.33 11.69
N VAL A 123 19.59 -17.07 11.93
CA VAL A 123 18.39 -17.57 11.99
C VAL A 123 17.76 -17.73 12.36
N LYS A 124 17.63 -17.45 12.34
CA LYS A 124 16.61 -17.76 12.55
C LYS A 124 16.08 -17.99 12.70
N LYS A 125 16.55 -17.79 12.69
CA LYS A 125 15.86 -18.18 12.75
C LYS A 125 15.44 -18.55 12.83
N GLN A 126 16.21 -18.67 12.95
CA GLN A 126 15.73 -19.19 12.87
C GLN A 126 15.36 -19.59 13.00
N ASP A 127 16.11 -19.33 12.93
CA ASP A 127 15.76 -19.91 12.86
C ASP A 127 15.59 -20.32 13.06
N ASP A 128 16.01 -19.90 12.95
CA ASP A 128 15.68 -20.37 12.92
C ASP A 128 15.46 -20.71 13.09
N ASN A 129 15.87 -20.29 13.07
CA ASN A 129 15.43 -20.71 13.04
C ASN A 129 15.21 -20.94 13.16
N LEU A 130 15.41 -20.41 13.12
CA LEU A 130 15.01 -20.70 13.04
C LEU A 130 14.72 -20.94 13.11
N PRO A 131 15.01 -20.60 12.87
CA PRO A 131 14.47 -21.01 12.86
C PRO A 131 14.34 -21.19 12.90
N VAL A 132 14.93 -20.39 12.87
CA VAL A 132 14.31 -20.66 12.80
C VAL A 132 14.09 -20.77 12.86
N LYS A 133 14.40 -20.37 12.50
CA LYS A 133 13.91 -20.51 12.45
C LYS A 133 13.68 -20.62 12.55
#